data_daf80e29c08fa42983f06fec3f121311
#
_entry.id   daf80e29c08fa42983f06fec3f121311
#
_cell.length_a   1.000
_cell.length_b   1.000
_cell.length_c   1.000
_cell.angle_alpha   90.00
_cell.angle_beta   90.00
_cell.angle_gamma   90.00
#
_symmetry.space_group_name_H-M   'P 1'
#
loop_
_entity.id
_entity.type
_entity.pdbx_description
1 polymer ?
#
loop_
_entity_poly.entity_id
_entity_poly.type
_entity_poly.pdbx_seq_one_letter_code
_entity_poly.pdbx_strand_id
1 'polypeptide(L)'
;MQGIQDFIFQTKSLAEIVGASELVEEICTTRFVKLIRPEYSSSYHAARQFLKDDPNAVLNAAGNIKYVFGSKTDCERVVREFPRMISEFAPGITISQAVVEMKDGVSFEDVVSTLEERLKVQRNRPSRSAVLGLMGIQRSRQTGLPVVSSGDGLYLDKATAAKLYSSEGGVRRKMTTYNLCRKAFGVKELDEEKVAFNIGDITSSNDWIAVIHADGNGLGNVVHKVGHSYKDFKDFSCKLDEATINAAVKAYQCLDVNKDKVIPVRPIVLGGDDLTVICRGDLALRYTAEFIKEFEKETERLLGGI
;
A
#
# COMPACT_ATOMS: atom_id res chain seq x y z
N MET A 1 -8.34 3.34 1.35
CA MET A 1 -8.60 2.43 2.51
C MET A 1 -8.50 3.21 3.80
N GLN A 2 -9.02 2.69 4.89
CA GLN A 2 -9.02 3.36 6.19
C GLN A 2 -8.28 2.50 7.21
N GLY A 3 -7.48 3.12 8.10
CA GLY A 3 -6.71 2.39 9.11
C GLY A 3 -5.63 1.45 8.53
N ILE A 4 -4.99 1.83 7.43
CA ILE A 4 -3.95 1.02 6.78
C ILE A 4 -2.79 0.78 7.74
N GLN A 5 -2.35 1.82 8.44
CA GLN A 5 -1.27 1.71 9.42
C GLN A 5 -1.66 0.77 10.56
N ASP A 6 -2.89 0.91 11.10
CA ASP A 6 -3.39 -0.02 12.12
C ASP A 6 -3.43 -1.46 11.59
N PHE A 7 -3.91 -1.67 10.36
CA PHE A 7 -3.94 -2.99 9.76
C PHE A 7 -2.55 -3.59 9.57
N ILE A 8 -1.58 -2.80 9.10
CA ILE A 8 -0.20 -3.26 8.87
C ILE A 8 0.50 -3.53 10.18
N PHE A 9 0.44 -2.61 11.14
CA PHE A 9 1.26 -2.65 12.37
C PHE A 9 0.57 -3.27 13.58
N GLN A 10 -0.65 -3.79 13.43
CA GLN A 10 -1.35 -4.54 14.49
C GLN A 10 -0.75 -5.95 14.69
N THR A 11 0.57 -6.02 14.81
CA THR A 11 1.31 -7.27 14.98
C THR A 11 2.73 -7.00 15.43
N LYS A 12 3.38 -8.03 15.99
CA LYS A 12 4.80 -8.02 16.35
C LYS A 12 5.66 -8.82 15.37
N SER A 13 5.06 -9.45 14.38
CA SER A 13 5.75 -10.29 13.39
C SER A 13 6.05 -9.49 12.13
N LEU A 14 7.31 -9.40 11.73
CA LEU A 14 7.70 -8.78 10.48
C LEU A 14 7.01 -9.46 9.28
N ALA A 15 6.86 -10.78 9.30
CA ALA A 15 6.17 -11.52 8.24
C ALA A 15 4.71 -11.10 8.08
N GLU A 16 4.01 -10.83 9.19
CA GLU A 16 2.63 -10.32 9.16
C GLU A 16 2.56 -8.86 8.66
N ILE A 17 3.50 -8.01 9.08
CA ILE A 17 3.62 -6.62 8.62
C ILE A 17 3.79 -6.61 7.11
N VAL A 18 4.71 -7.40 6.61
CA VAL A 18 4.99 -7.54 5.18
C VAL A 18 3.78 -8.07 4.42
N GLY A 19 3.16 -9.14 4.91
CA GLY A 19 1.97 -9.70 4.29
C GLY A 19 0.80 -8.72 4.25
N ALA A 20 0.63 -7.91 5.31
CA ALA A 20 -0.38 -6.86 5.34
C ALA A 20 -0.11 -5.76 4.29
N SER A 21 1.15 -5.36 4.15
CA SER A 21 1.58 -4.37 3.17
C SER A 21 1.32 -4.84 1.73
N GLU A 22 1.65 -6.09 1.43
CA GLU A 22 1.39 -6.69 0.11
C GLU A 22 -0.11 -6.84 -0.17
N LEU A 23 -0.93 -7.15 0.84
CA LEU A 23 -2.39 -7.14 0.69
C LEU A 23 -2.91 -5.76 0.29
N VAL A 24 -2.39 -4.70 0.91
CA VAL A 24 -2.75 -3.31 0.57
C VAL A 24 -2.36 -2.98 -0.87
N GLU A 25 -1.17 -3.36 -1.29
CA GLU A 25 -0.69 -3.14 -2.66
C GLU A 25 -1.53 -3.92 -3.70
N GLU A 26 -1.85 -5.20 -3.42
CA GLU A 26 -2.72 -5.99 -4.30
C GLU A 26 -4.14 -5.42 -4.40
N ILE A 27 -4.70 -4.90 -3.32
CA ILE A 27 -6.01 -4.27 -3.34
C ILE A 27 -6.05 -3.13 -4.33
N CYS A 28 -5.02 -2.29 -4.31
CA CYS A 28 -4.95 -1.12 -5.19
C CYS A 28 -4.59 -1.46 -6.63
N THR A 29 -4.01 -2.60 -6.89
CA THR A 29 -3.56 -3.03 -8.21
C THR A 29 -4.41 -4.16 -8.77
N THR A 30 -3.97 -5.39 -8.60
CA THR A 30 -4.59 -6.57 -9.24
C THR A 30 -6.06 -6.75 -8.87
N ARG A 31 -6.46 -6.49 -7.62
CA ARG A 31 -7.85 -6.68 -7.19
C ARG A 31 -8.78 -5.62 -7.75
N PHE A 32 -8.34 -4.38 -7.78
CA PHE A 32 -9.12 -3.30 -8.40
C PHE A 32 -9.22 -3.51 -9.92
N VAL A 33 -8.10 -3.79 -10.59
CA VAL A 33 -8.07 -4.05 -12.04
C VAL A 33 -8.94 -5.25 -12.40
N LYS A 34 -8.97 -6.30 -11.57
CA LYS A 34 -9.84 -7.47 -11.80
C LYS A 34 -11.32 -7.09 -11.90
N LEU A 35 -11.77 -6.07 -11.19
CA LEU A 35 -13.16 -5.60 -11.29
C LEU A 35 -13.44 -4.72 -12.49
N ILE A 36 -12.49 -3.87 -12.88
CA ILE A 36 -12.70 -2.90 -13.96
C ILE A 36 -12.30 -3.44 -15.32
N ARG A 37 -11.20 -4.21 -15.39
CA ARG A 37 -10.60 -4.78 -16.61
C ARG A 37 -9.95 -6.12 -16.31
N PRO A 38 -10.70 -7.21 -16.21
CA PRO A 38 -10.21 -8.53 -15.82
C PRO A 38 -9.02 -9.05 -16.65
N GLU A 39 -8.98 -8.69 -17.93
CA GLU A 39 -7.95 -9.09 -18.89
C GLU A 39 -6.55 -8.61 -18.54
N TYR A 40 -6.43 -7.49 -17.78
CA TYR A 40 -5.14 -6.95 -17.34
C TYR A 40 -4.77 -7.37 -15.91
N SER A 41 -5.57 -8.21 -15.26
CA SER A 41 -5.36 -8.62 -13.87
C SER A 41 -4.54 -9.92 -13.71
N SER A 42 -3.98 -10.46 -14.78
CA SER A 42 -3.24 -11.73 -14.80
C SER A 42 -1.96 -11.71 -13.96
N SER A 43 -1.34 -10.55 -13.80
CA SER A 43 -0.17 -10.35 -12.97
C SER A 43 -0.15 -8.95 -12.36
N TYR A 44 0.64 -8.79 -11.27
CA TYR A 44 0.87 -7.48 -10.66
C TYR A 44 1.44 -6.46 -11.67
N HIS A 45 2.41 -6.89 -12.47
CA HIS A 45 3.04 -6.00 -13.46
C HIS A 45 2.05 -5.54 -14.53
N ALA A 46 1.24 -6.45 -15.07
CA ALA A 46 0.22 -6.11 -16.06
C ALA A 46 -0.83 -5.14 -15.49
N ALA A 47 -1.31 -5.40 -14.28
CA ALA A 47 -2.28 -4.54 -13.62
C ALA A 47 -1.71 -3.14 -13.35
N ARG A 48 -0.48 -3.05 -12.87
CA ARG A 48 0.19 -1.77 -12.62
C ARG A 48 0.45 -0.98 -13.90
N GLN A 49 0.90 -1.66 -14.96
CA GLN A 49 1.11 -1.02 -16.25
C GLN A 49 -0.20 -0.48 -16.82
N PHE A 50 -1.28 -1.29 -16.75
CA PHE A 50 -2.61 -0.84 -17.14
C PHE A 50 -3.03 0.43 -16.40
N LEU A 51 -2.92 0.47 -15.07
CA LEU A 51 -3.30 1.64 -14.27
C LEU A 51 -2.46 2.88 -14.59
N LYS A 52 -1.19 2.70 -14.95
CA LYS A 52 -0.33 3.80 -15.40
C LYS A 52 -0.81 4.37 -16.74
N ASP A 53 -1.18 3.51 -17.66
CA ASP A 53 -1.54 3.89 -19.04
C ASP A 53 -3.01 4.32 -19.16
N ASP A 54 -3.93 3.82 -18.33
CA ASP A 54 -5.35 4.14 -18.38
C ASP A 54 -5.60 5.61 -17.97
N PRO A 55 -6.10 6.46 -18.88
CA PRO A 55 -6.37 7.86 -18.56
C PRO A 55 -7.37 8.05 -17.43
N ASN A 56 -8.24 7.07 -17.18
CA ASN A 56 -9.27 7.14 -16.14
C ASN A 56 -8.76 6.81 -14.73
N ALA A 57 -7.59 6.20 -14.61
CA ALA A 57 -6.93 5.99 -13.33
C ALA A 57 -6.21 7.27 -12.88
N VAL A 58 -6.88 8.07 -12.05
CA VAL A 58 -6.42 9.41 -11.65
C VAL A 58 -5.39 9.34 -10.52
N LEU A 59 -5.62 8.49 -9.54
CA LEU A 59 -4.72 8.24 -8.42
C LEU A 59 -4.75 6.76 -8.07
N ASN A 60 -3.57 6.17 -7.90
CA ASN A 60 -3.44 4.83 -7.36
C ASN A 60 -2.12 4.74 -6.58
N ALA A 61 -2.18 5.07 -5.31
CA ALA A 61 -1.02 5.03 -4.44
C ALA A 61 -1.43 4.84 -2.97
N ALA A 62 -0.57 4.19 -2.19
CA ALA A 62 -0.64 4.07 -0.73
C ALA A 62 -2.05 3.76 -0.17
N GLY A 63 -2.78 2.88 -0.85
CA GLY A 63 -4.13 2.50 -0.42
C GLY A 63 -5.25 3.46 -0.82
N ASN A 64 -4.97 4.46 -1.64
CA ASN A 64 -5.95 5.37 -2.23
C ASN A 64 -6.13 5.08 -3.72
N ILE A 65 -7.39 5.06 -4.17
CA ILE A 65 -7.74 4.90 -5.57
C ILE A 65 -8.74 5.99 -5.93
N LYS A 66 -8.45 6.77 -6.98
CA LYS A 66 -9.40 7.67 -7.64
C LYS A 66 -9.51 7.25 -9.10
N TYR A 67 -10.71 6.92 -9.53
CA TYR A 67 -10.96 6.41 -10.88
C TYR A 67 -12.21 7.05 -11.48
N VAL A 68 -12.14 7.43 -12.74
CA VAL A 68 -13.26 8.01 -13.50
C VAL A 68 -13.95 6.92 -14.29
N PHE A 69 -15.25 6.72 -14.06
CA PHE A 69 -16.07 5.77 -14.82
C PHE A 69 -16.82 6.49 -15.94
N GLY A 70 -16.76 5.95 -17.14
CA GLY A 70 -17.55 6.44 -18.27
C GLY A 70 -19.04 6.06 -18.21
N SER A 71 -19.41 5.14 -17.28
CA SER A 71 -20.76 4.62 -17.11
C SER A 71 -21.13 4.59 -15.62
N LYS A 72 -22.34 5.06 -15.32
CA LYS A 72 -22.93 4.96 -13.98
C LYS A 72 -23.05 3.50 -13.52
N THR A 73 -23.45 2.62 -14.43
CA THR A 73 -23.64 1.18 -14.14
C THR A 73 -22.34 0.51 -13.72
N ASP A 74 -21.22 0.82 -14.39
CA ASP A 74 -19.91 0.28 -14.03
C ASP A 74 -19.43 0.82 -12.67
N CYS A 75 -19.66 2.10 -12.42
CA CYS A 75 -19.35 2.71 -11.12
C CYS A 75 -20.14 2.02 -9.99
N GLU A 76 -21.46 1.88 -10.15
CA GLU A 76 -22.32 1.22 -9.17
C GLU A 76 -21.91 -0.24 -8.91
N ARG A 77 -21.54 -0.98 -9.97
CA ARG A 77 -21.02 -2.35 -9.85
C ARG A 77 -19.78 -2.39 -8.99
N VAL A 78 -18.79 -1.55 -9.27
CA VAL A 78 -17.53 -1.51 -8.51
C VAL A 78 -17.77 -1.08 -7.06
N VAL A 79 -18.57 -0.05 -6.83
CA VAL A 79 -18.89 0.43 -5.47
C VAL A 79 -19.55 -0.66 -4.62
N ARG A 80 -20.37 -1.53 -5.22
CA ARG A 80 -21.05 -2.63 -4.52
C ARG A 80 -20.12 -3.84 -4.31
N GLU A 81 -19.35 -4.22 -5.32
CA GLU A 81 -18.59 -5.48 -5.33
C GLU A 81 -17.20 -5.34 -4.69
N PHE A 82 -16.56 -4.18 -4.83
CA PHE A 82 -15.19 -3.98 -4.32
C PHE A 82 -15.08 -4.17 -2.80
N PRO A 83 -15.93 -3.55 -1.95
CA PRO A 83 -15.85 -3.76 -0.50
C PRO A 83 -16.06 -5.21 -0.09
N ARG A 84 -17.00 -5.92 -0.76
CA ARG A 84 -17.23 -7.33 -0.51
C ARG A 84 -16.00 -8.17 -0.82
N MET A 85 -15.44 -7.98 -2.02
CA MET A 85 -14.23 -8.69 -2.43
C MET A 85 -13.07 -8.45 -1.46
N ILE A 86 -12.89 -7.21 -0.98
CA ILE A 86 -11.82 -6.88 -0.05
C ILE A 86 -12.05 -7.48 1.34
N SER A 87 -13.29 -7.49 1.83
CA SER A 87 -13.61 -8.11 3.13
C SER A 87 -13.33 -9.62 3.16
N GLU A 88 -13.43 -10.28 2.00
CA GLU A 88 -13.08 -11.68 1.83
C GLU A 88 -11.57 -11.87 1.67
N PHE A 89 -10.91 -10.99 0.92
CA PHE A 89 -9.48 -11.07 0.57
C PHE A 89 -8.56 -10.62 1.70
N ALA A 90 -8.85 -9.48 2.33
CA ALA A 90 -8.05 -8.87 3.41
C ALA A 90 -8.94 -8.54 4.61
N PRO A 91 -9.42 -9.54 5.36
CA PRO A 91 -10.24 -9.33 6.53
C PRO A 91 -9.54 -8.42 7.54
N GLY A 92 -10.30 -7.50 8.13
CA GLY A 92 -9.78 -6.52 9.08
C GLY A 92 -9.43 -5.16 8.47
N ILE A 93 -9.27 -5.06 7.14
CA ILE A 93 -9.13 -3.76 6.50
C ILE A 93 -10.50 -3.12 6.28
N THR A 94 -10.61 -1.82 6.52
CA THR A 94 -11.83 -1.06 6.27
C THR A 94 -11.69 -0.22 5.01
N ILE A 95 -12.78 -0.13 4.24
CA ILE A 95 -12.85 0.66 3.02
C ILE A 95 -13.89 1.76 3.19
N SER A 96 -13.54 2.97 2.83
CA SER A 96 -14.47 4.08 2.65
C SER A 96 -14.50 4.44 1.17
N GLN A 97 -15.69 4.65 0.64
CA GLN A 97 -15.92 4.99 -0.76
C GLN A 97 -16.78 6.23 -0.86
N ALA A 98 -16.50 7.08 -1.83
CA ALA A 98 -17.37 8.19 -2.20
C ALA A 98 -17.48 8.24 -3.73
N VAL A 99 -18.61 8.70 -4.20
CA VAL A 99 -18.90 8.91 -5.63
C VAL A 99 -19.47 10.29 -5.82
N VAL A 100 -19.00 10.95 -6.86
CA VAL A 100 -19.51 12.23 -7.34
C VAL A 100 -19.74 12.13 -8.84
N GLU A 101 -20.89 12.60 -9.31
CA GLU A 101 -21.18 12.74 -10.73
C GLU A 101 -20.45 13.97 -11.28
N MET A 102 -19.68 13.76 -12.35
CA MET A 102 -19.04 14.84 -13.07
C MET A 102 -20.06 15.46 -14.03
N LYS A 103 -20.50 16.69 -13.76
CA LYS A 103 -21.45 17.43 -14.56
C LYS A 103 -20.74 18.46 -15.42
N ASP A 104 -21.30 18.76 -16.58
CA ASP A 104 -20.80 19.83 -17.43
C ASP A 104 -20.83 21.17 -16.69
N GLY A 105 -19.75 21.92 -16.81
CA GLY A 105 -19.60 23.23 -16.15
C GLY A 105 -19.12 23.19 -14.68
N VAL A 106 -18.94 22.02 -14.09
CA VAL A 106 -18.33 21.87 -12.76
C VAL A 106 -16.84 21.65 -12.91
N SER A 107 -16.01 22.39 -12.16
CA SER A 107 -14.57 22.22 -12.21
C SER A 107 -14.15 20.87 -11.61
N PHE A 108 -13.03 20.29 -12.08
CA PHE A 108 -12.50 19.07 -11.51
C PHE A 108 -12.12 19.24 -10.04
N GLU A 109 -11.64 20.42 -9.65
CA GLU A 109 -11.31 20.76 -8.27
C GLU A 109 -12.55 20.68 -7.35
N ASP A 110 -13.69 21.22 -7.78
CA ASP A 110 -14.95 21.13 -7.02
C ASP A 110 -15.43 19.68 -6.88
N VAL A 111 -15.25 18.88 -7.93
CA VAL A 111 -15.57 17.44 -7.90
C VAL A 111 -14.71 16.73 -6.88
N VAL A 112 -13.38 16.97 -6.86
CA VAL A 112 -12.45 16.37 -5.90
C VAL A 112 -12.74 16.84 -4.48
N SER A 113 -12.99 18.14 -4.26
CA SER A 113 -13.36 18.68 -2.95
C SER A 113 -14.62 18.01 -2.40
N THR A 114 -15.67 17.93 -3.20
CA THR A 114 -16.92 17.23 -2.83
C THR A 114 -16.68 15.75 -2.51
N LEU A 115 -15.82 15.10 -3.28
CA LEU A 115 -15.47 13.68 -3.07
C LEU A 115 -14.75 13.49 -1.72
N GLU A 116 -13.79 14.36 -1.40
CA GLU A 116 -13.06 14.32 -0.12
C GLU A 116 -13.98 14.59 1.08
N GLU A 117 -14.90 15.54 0.98
CA GLU A 117 -15.90 15.79 2.02
C GLU A 117 -16.78 14.56 2.27
N ARG A 118 -17.27 13.92 1.21
CA ARG A 118 -18.04 12.67 1.32
C ARG A 118 -17.23 11.54 1.94
N LEU A 119 -15.96 11.41 1.55
CA LEU A 119 -15.05 10.43 2.14
C LEU A 119 -14.81 10.69 3.62
N LYS A 120 -14.64 11.95 4.02
CA LYS A 120 -14.48 12.36 5.42
C LYS A 120 -15.69 11.94 6.26
N VAL A 121 -16.89 12.16 5.76
CA VAL A 121 -18.14 11.72 6.43
C VAL A 121 -18.17 10.19 6.58
N GLN A 122 -17.79 9.45 5.53
CA GLN A 122 -17.75 7.99 5.58
C GLN A 122 -16.66 7.46 6.54
N ARG A 123 -15.50 8.07 6.56
CA ARG A 123 -14.41 7.69 7.49
C ARG A 123 -14.82 7.84 8.95
N ASN A 124 -15.69 8.79 9.27
CA ASN A 124 -16.22 8.98 10.62
C ASN A 124 -17.29 7.94 11.01
N ARG A 125 -17.75 7.13 10.06
CA ARG A 125 -18.73 6.05 10.28
C ARG A 125 -18.20 4.73 9.70
N PRO A 126 -17.08 4.18 10.23
CA PRO A 126 -16.51 2.96 9.70
C PRO A 126 -17.51 1.80 9.90
N SER A 127 -17.78 1.06 8.83
CA SER A 127 -18.51 -0.18 8.90
C SER A 127 -17.64 -1.24 9.60
N ARG A 128 -18.01 -1.60 10.81
CA ARG A 128 -17.36 -2.70 11.55
C ARG A 128 -18.39 -3.78 11.80
N SER A 129 -18.04 -5.02 11.47
CA SER A 129 -18.85 -6.17 11.89
C SER A 129 -18.76 -6.33 13.40
N ALA A 130 -19.90 -6.61 14.04
CA ALA A 130 -19.93 -6.94 15.46
C ALA A 130 -19.20 -8.27 15.68
N VAL A 131 -18.28 -8.29 16.63
CA VAL A 131 -17.65 -9.53 17.10
C VAL A 131 -18.54 -10.11 18.18
N LEU A 132 -19.24 -11.19 17.87
CA LEU A 132 -20.07 -11.90 18.86
C LEU A 132 -19.17 -12.58 19.90
N GLY A 133 -19.42 -12.27 21.16
CA GLY A 133 -18.73 -12.85 22.31
C GLY A 133 -19.35 -14.19 22.72
N LEU A 134 -18.98 -15.27 22.05
CA LEU A 134 -19.37 -16.63 22.47
C LEU A 134 -18.29 -17.23 23.37
N MET A 135 -18.67 -17.74 24.53
CA MET A 135 -17.73 -18.29 25.53
C MET A 135 -16.97 -19.53 25.06
N GLY A 136 -17.51 -20.27 24.09
CA GLY A 136 -16.87 -21.46 23.52
C GLY A 136 -15.87 -21.19 22.39
N ILE A 137 -15.66 -19.95 21.99
CA ILE A 137 -14.76 -19.59 20.90
C ILE A 137 -13.41 -19.18 21.46
N GLN A 138 -12.35 -19.89 21.02
CA GLN A 138 -10.98 -19.49 21.30
C GLN A 138 -10.66 -18.18 20.60
N ARG A 139 -9.94 -17.30 21.28
CA ARG A 139 -9.53 -15.99 20.78
C ARG A 139 -8.03 -15.95 20.52
N SER A 140 -7.66 -15.28 19.43
CA SER A 140 -6.26 -14.94 19.15
C SER A 140 -5.69 -14.09 20.30
N ARG A 141 -4.52 -14.45 20.80
CA ARG A 141 -3.82 -13.71 21.86
C ARG A 141 -3.33 -12.34 21.39
N GLN A 142 -3.17 -12.15 20.10
CA GLN A 142 -2.68 -10.89 19.52
C GLN A 142 -3.81 -9.88 19.31
N THR A 143 -4.92 -10.33 18.74
CA THR A 143 -5.99 -9.44 18.26
C THR A 143 -7.27 -9.49 19.09
N GLY A 144 -7.43 -10.53 19.92
CA GLY A 144 -8.67 -10.81 20.63
C GLY A 144 -9.82 -11.29 19.72
N LEU A 145 -9.59 -11.45 18.43
CA LEU A 145 -10.58 -11.93 17.47
C LEU A 145 -10.73 -13.46 17.53
N PRO A 146 -11.87 -14.01 17.07
CA PRO A 146 -12.08 -15.45 17.02
C PRO A 146 -11.02 -16.17 16.18
N VAL A 147 -10.51 -17.27 16.68
CA VAL A 147 -9.58 -18.14 15.97
C VAL A 147 -10.32 -18.89 14.87
N VAL A 148 -9.79 -18.89 13.66
CA VAL A 148 -10.33 -19.59 12.50
C VAL A 148 -9.40 -20.70 12.00
N SER A 149 -8.12 -20.64 12.35
CA SER A 149 -7.15 -21.67 11.99
C SER A 149 -6.06 -21.80 13.04
N SER A 150 -5.41 -22.96 13.06
CA SER A 150 -4.22 -23.22 13.86
C SER A 150 -3.13 -23.77 12.95
N GLY A 151 -1.91 -23.25 13.09
CA GLY A 151 -0.74 -23.70 12.36
C GLY A 151 0.54 -23.22 13.05
N ASP A 152 1.60 -24.02 12.99
CA ASP A 152 2.90 -23.73 13.60
C ASP A 152 2.82 -23.34 15.10
N GLY A 153 1.86 -23.92 15.85
CA GLY A 153 1.61 -23.60 17.26
C GLY A 153 0.91 -22.26 17.52
N LEU A 154 0.48 -21.58 16.47
CA LEU A 154 -0.24 -20.30 16.55
C LEU A 154 -1.74 -20.47 16.33
N TYR A 155 -2.53 -19.76 17.11
CA TYR A 155 -3.97 -19.65 16.96
C TYR A 155 -4.31 -18.36 16.22
N LEU A 156 -4.68 -18.49 14.96
CA LEU A 156 -4.80 -17.37 14.03
C LEU A 156 -6.26 -16.97 13.83
N ASP A 157 -6.54 -15.70 13.98
CA ASP A 157 -7.77 -15.10 13.48
C ASP A 157 -7.71 -14.92 11.95
N LYS A 158 -8.85 -14.59 11.35
CA LYS A 158 -8.98 -14.48 9.89
C LYS A 158 -8.06 -13.40 9.28
N ALA A 159 -7.84 -12.29 9.98
CA ALA A 159 -6.99 -11.20 9.49
C ALA A 159 -5.51 -11.61 9.53
N THR A 160 -5.06 -12.19 10.63
CA THR A 160 -3.70 -12.70 10.79
C THR A 160 -3.41 -13.83 9.81
N ALA A 161 -4.35 -14.76 9.63
CA ALA A 161 -4.22 -15.83 8.64
C ALA A 161 -4.06 -15.26 7.22
N ALA A 162 -4.85 -14.26 6.83
CA ALA A 162 -4.74 -13.63 5.52
C ALA A 162 -3.40 -12.93 5.29
N LYS A 163 -2.78 -12.37 6.34
CA LYS A 163 -1.46 -11.75 6.25
C LYS A 163 -0.34 -12.77 6.07
N LEU A 164 -0.45 -13.95 6.69
CA LEU A 164 0.59 -14.99 6.67
C LEU A 164 0.46 -15.97 5.52
N TYR A 165 -0.77 -16.25 5.07
CA TYR A 165 -1.04 -17.35 4.14
C TYR A 165 -1.78 -16.85 2.89
N SER A 166 -1.51 -17.50 1.77
CA SER A 166 -2.31 -17.31 0.56
C SER A 166 -3.74 -17.83 0.80
N SER A 167 -4.73 -17.17 0.22
CA SER A 167 -6.13 -17.60 0.26
C SER A 167 -6.39 -18.97 -0.38
N GLU A 168 -5.43 -19.51 -1.11
CA GLU A 168 -5.51 -20.78 -1.81
C GLU A 168 -4.54 -21.79 -1.20
N GLY A 169 -5.01 -22.54 -0.21
CA GLY A 169 -4.35 -23.78 0.25
C GLY A 169 -3.39 -23.68 1.42
N GLY A 170 -3.39 -22.63 2.22
CA GLY A 170 -2.62 -22.58 3.48
C GLY A 170 -1.09 -22.50 3.31
N VAL A 171 -0.62 -22.24 2.10
CA VAL A 171 0.80 -22.03 1.81
C VAL A 171 1.18 -20.59 2.11
N ARG A 172 2.27 -20.40 2.87
CA ARG A 172 2.84 -19.08 3.14
C ARG A 172 3.00 -18.30 1.85
N ARG A 173 2.51 -17.07 1.80
CA ARG A 173 2.67 -16.19 0.63
C ARG A 173 4.15 -15.96 0.35
N LYS A 174 4.69 -16.66 -0.64
CA LYS A 174 6.06 -16.43 -1.09
C LYS A 174 6.15 -15.32 -2.13
N MET A 175 5.12 -15.15 -2.97
CA MET A 175 5.29 -14.40 -4.22
C MET A 175 4.97 -12.91 -4.16
N THR A 176 4.05 -12.48 -3.32
CA THR A 176 3.60 -11.07 -3.29
C THR A 176 4.54 -10.16 -2.51
N THR A 177 5.31 -10.74 -1.59
CA THR A 177 6.22 -10.00 -0.71
C THR A 177 7.44 -9.39 -1.43
N TYR A 178 7.64 -9.68 -2.71
CA TYR A 178 8.82 -9.21 -3.44
C TYR A 178 8.56 -8.00 -4.33
N ASN A 179 7.31 -7.72 -4.65
CA ASN A 179 6.99 -6.61 -5.55
C ASN A 179 7.42 -5.27 -4.97
N LEU A 180 7.14 -5.07 -3.67
CA LEU A 180 7.54 -3.86 -2.98
C LEU A 180 9.07 -3.75 -2.84
N CYS A 181 9.75 -4.87 -2.54
CA CYS A 181 11.22 -4.91 -2.50
C CYS A 181 11.83 -4.64 -3.88
N ARG A 182 11.32 -5.25 -4.95
CA ARG A 182 11.78 -4.98 -6.33
C ARG A 182 11.61 -3.51 -6.68
N LYS A 183 10.48 -2.92 -6.33
CA LYS A 183 10.18 -1.50 -6.52
C LYS A 183 11.19 -0.62 -5.79
N ALA A 184 11.43 -0.89 -4.50
CA ALA A 184 12.29 -0.08 -3.64
C ALA A 184 13.78 -0.26 -3.93
N PHE A 185 14.19 -1.41 -4.44
CA PHE A 185 15.59 -1.70 -4.77
C PHE A 185 15.92 -1.40 -6.23
N GLY A 186 14.93 -1.15 -7.08
CA GLY A 186 15.10 -0.90 -8.51
C GLY A 186 15.57 -2.12 -9.30
N VAL A 187 15.20 -3.33 -8.85
CA VAL A 187 15.63 -4.59 -9.48
C VAL A 187 14.47 -5.31 -10.13
N LYS A 188 14.72 -5.97 -11.27
CA LYS A 188 13.71 -6.79 -11.96
C LYS A 188 13.52 -8.14 -11.30
N GLU A 189 14.61 -8.74 -10.87
CA GLU A 189 14.66 -10.04 -10.21
C GLU A 189 15.30 -9.87 -8.84
N LEU A 190 14.76 -10.56 -7.86
CA LEU A 190 15.23 -10.54 -6.49
C LEU A 190 15.28 -11.97 -5.99
N ASP A 191 16.44 -12.35 -5.48
CA ASP A 191 16.63 -13.64 -4.83
C ASP A 191 15.83 -13.69 -3.54
N GLU A 192 14.95 -14.69 -3.44
CA GLU A 192 14.07 -14.90 -2.29
C GLU A 192 14.86 -15.08 -0.98
N GLU A 193 16.02 -15.73 -1.04
CA GLU A 193 16.86 -15.99 0.12
C GLU A 193 17.47 -14.70 0.69
N LYS A 194 17.55 -13.65 -0.11
CA LYS A 194 18.05 -12.33 0.32
C LYS A 194 17.00 -11.43 0.97
N VAL A 195 15.73 -11.85 1.02
CA VAL A 195 14.65 -11.03 1.54
C VAL A 195 14.39 -11.35 3.02
N ALA A 196 14.46 -10.34 3.88
CA ALA A 196 14.20 -10.48 5.31
C ALA A 196 12.70 -10.76 5.59
N PHE A 197 12.39 -11.78 6.38
CA PHE A 197 11.05 -12.12 6.87
C PHE A 197 10.91 -11.99 8.38
N ASN A 198 12.03 -11.98 9.09
CA ASN A 198 12.07 -11.81 10.54
C ASN A 198 13.01 -10.65 10.89
N ILE A 199 12.81 -10.07 12.06
CA ILE A 199 13.69 -9.01 12.55
C ILE A 199 15.14 -9.54 12.69
N GLY A 200 15.29 -10.80 13.09
CA GLY A 200 16.62 -11.45 13.17
C GLY A 200 17.32 -11.64 11.83
N ASP A 201 16.62 -11.50 10.71
CA ASP A 201 17.23 -11.50 9.36
C ASP A 201 17.82 -10.12 9.03
N ILE A 202 17.26 -9.05 9.62
CA ILE A 202 17.69 -7.67 9.40
C ILE A 202 18.88 -7.32 10.28
N THR A 203 18.89 -7.80 11.52
CA THR A 203 19.87 -7.43 12.52
C THR A 203 20.18 -8.57 13.48
N SER A 204 21.35 -8.55 14.10
CA SER A 204 21.69 -9.46 15.19
C SER A 204 20.97 -9.08 16.51
N SER A 205 20.95 -10.00 17.48
CA SER A 205 20.27 -9.78 18.77
C SER A 205 20.80 -8.60 19.59
N ASN A 206 21.99 -8.12 19.26
CA ASN A 206 22.67 -7.05 20.00
C ASN A 206 22.67 -5.69 19.26
N ASP A 207 22.09 -5.65 18.07
CA ASP A 207 22.06 -4.44 17.26
C ASP A 207 20.67 -3.79 17.27
N TRP A 208 20.62 -2.55 16.83
CA TRP A 208 19.40 -1.78 16.71
C TRP A 208 18.73 -2.00 15.35
N ILE A 209 17.40 -1.97 15.36
CA ILE A 209 16.61 -1.74 14.16
C ILE A 209 16.12 -0.31 14.13
N ALA A 210 15.90 0.21 12.95
CA ALA A 210 15.27 1.51 12.73
C ALA A 210 14.01 1.35 11.88
N VAL A 211 13.00 2.12 12.23
CA VAL A 211 11.81 2.32 11.41
C VAL A 211 11.89 3.74 10.88
N ILE A 212 11.99 3.86 9.56
CA ILE A 212 12.01 5.14 8.85
C ILE A 212 10.63 5.35 8.26
N HIS A 213 10.02 6.50 8.57
CA HIS A 213 8.78 6.92 7.97
C HIS A 213 8.95 8.32 7.42
N ALA A 214 8.64 8.49 6.14
CA ALA A 214 8.65 9.76 5.45
C ALA A 214 7.28 10.00 4.80
N ASP A 215 6.79 11.22 4.92
CA ASP A 215 5.50 11.68 4.40
C ASP A 215 5.67 13.07 3.80
N GLY A 216 5.05 13.31 2.65
CA GLY A 216 5.20 14.56 1.92
C GLY A 216 4.45 15.72 2.57
N ASN A 217 5.16 16.76 2.96
CA ASN A 217 4.56 17.94 3.55
C ASN A 217 3.94 18.88 2.49
N GLY A 218 2.74 19.39 2.81
CA GLY A 218 2.13 20.48 2.03
C GLY A 218 1.51 20.07 0.69
N LEU A 219 1.46 18.81 0.34
CA LEU A 219 0.91 18.31 -0.93
C LEU A 219 -0.55 18.70 -1.17
N GLY A 220 -1.34 18.87 -0.11
CA GLY A 220 -2.70 19.39 -0.23
C GLY A 220 -2.76 20.75 -0.93
N ASN A 221 -1.82 21.65 -0.63
CA ASN A 221 -1.73 22.97 -1.27
C ASN A 221 -1.28 22.88 -2.73
N VAL A 222 -0.42 21.90 -3.03
CA VAL A 222 0.04 21.64 -4.40
C VAL A 222 -1.10 21.07 -5.24
N VAL A 223 -1.88 20.14 -4.69
CA VAL A 223 -3.07 19.58 -5.33
C VAL A 223 -4.06 20.68 -5.71
N HIS A 224 -4.29 21.66 -4.85
CA HIS A 224 -5.12 22.84 -5.19
C HIS A 224 -4.58 23.67 -6.35
N LYS A 225 -3.26 23.76 -6.50
CA LYS A 225 -2.65 24.53 -7.60
C LYS A 225 -2.65 23.78 -8.93
N VAL A 226 -2.48 22.45 -8.90
CA VAL A 226 -2.34 21.59 -10.10
C VAL A 226 -3.68 20.98 -10.50
N GLY A 227 -4.67 20.97 -9.62
CA GLY A 227 -5.94 20.26 -9.77
C GLY A 227 -6.95 20.84 -10.74
N HIS A 228 -6.55 21.71 -11.68
CA HIS A 228 -7.47 22.33 -12.65
C HIS A 228 -8.08 21.30 -13.64
N SER A 229 -7.36 20.23 -13.95
CA SER A 229 -7.90 19.11 -14.74
C SER A 229 -7.51 17.76 -14.14
N TYR A 230 -8.33 16.71 -14.41
CA TYR A 230 -7.99 15.37 -13.97
C TYR A 230 -6.71 14.83 -14.60
N LYS A 231 -6.35 15.31 -15.80
CA LYS A 231 -5.13 14.94 -16.52
C LYS A 231 -3.89 15.50 -15.80
N ASP A 232 -3.95 16.77 -15.39
CA ASP A 232 -2.85 17.40 -14.66
C ASP A 232 -2.67 16.77 -13.28
N PHE A 233 -3.78 16.45 -12.60
CA PHE A 233 -3.76 15.74 -11.33
C PHE A 233 -3.14 14.35 -11.46
N LYS A 234 -3.50 13.60 -12.51
CA LYS A 234 -2.90 12.29 -12.81
C LYS A 234 -1.42 12.41 -13.08
N ASP A 235 -1.01 13.35 -13.93
CA ASP A 235 0.40 13.59 -14.27
C ASP A 235 1.22 13.92 -13.02
N PHE A 236 0.70 14.80 -12.18
CA PHE A 236 1.30 15.13 -10.88
C PHE A 236 1.43 13.86 -9.99
N SER A 237 0.35 13.08 -9.83
CA SER A 237 0.38 11.88 -8.99
C SER A 237 1.36 10.82 -9.48
N CYS A 238 1.45 10.64 -10.81
CA CYS A 238 2.40 9.70 -11.40
C CYS A 238 3.84 10.17 -11.21
N LYS A 239 4.12 11.45 -11.40
CA LYS A 239 5.45 12.04 -11.20
C LYS A 239 5.89 11.98 -9.74
N LEU A 240 4.96 12.23 -8.80
CA LEU A 240 5.24 12.12 -7.38
C LEU A 240 5.58 10.68 -6.98
N ASP A 241 4.79 9.69 -7.41
CA ASP A 241 5.08 8.27 -7.17
C ASP A 241 6.45 7.86 -7.79
N GLU A 242 6.76 8.37 -8.98
CA GLU A 242 8.05 8.15 -9.64
C GLU A 242 9.21 8.77 -8.86
N ALA A 243 9.07 10.01 -8.36
CA ALA A 243 10.08 10.68 -7.55
C ALA A 243 10.37 9.91 -6.27
N THR A 244 9.32 9.47 -5.57
CA THR A 244 9.43 8.69 -4.33
C THR A 244 10.14 7.35 -4.57
N ILE A 245 9.78 6.65 -5.65
CA ILE A 245 10.42 5.38 -6.02
C ILE A 245 11.90 5.59 -6.36
N ASN A 246 12.21 6.58 -7.19
CA ASN A 246 13.58 6.88 -7.59
C ASN A 246 14.46 7.24 -6.38
N ALA A 247 13.91 8.05 -5.46
CA ALA A 247 14.60 8.39 -4.22
C ALA A 247 14.84 7.15 -3.34
N ALA A 248 13.87 6.25 -3.20
CA ALA A 248 14.02 5.01 -2.45
C ALA A 248 15.09 4.09 -3.08
N VAL A 249 15.10 3.97 -4.41
CA VAL A 249 16.11 3.20 -5.14
C VAL A 249 17.52 3.77 -4.92
N LYS A 250 17.68 5.09 -4.97
CA LYS A 250 18.97 5.74 -4.73
C LYS A 250 19.43 5.59 -3.29
N ALA A 251 18.49 5.76 -2.33
CA ALA A 251 18.78 5.53 -0.93
C ALA A 251 19.22 4.09 -0.65
N TYR A 252 18.60 3.10 -1.29
CA TYR A 252 19.05 1.72 -1.19
C TYR A 252 20.43 1.52 -1.83
N GLN A 253 20.65 2.04 -3.04
CA GLN A 253 21.92 1.89 -3.78
C GLN A 253 23.11 2.54 -3.06
N CYS A 254 22.90 3.57 -2.23
CA CYS A 254 23.97 4.17 -1.46
C CYS A 254 24.49 3.25 -0.33
N LEU A 255 23.72 2.22 0.05
CA LEU A 255 24.11 1.27 1.07
C LEU A 255 24.97 0.17 0.47
N ASP A 256 26.12 -0.15 1.06
CA ASP A 256 26.98 -1.26 0.63
C ASP A 256 26.52 -2.58 1.27
N VAL A 257 25.31 -3.03 0.90
CA VAL A 257 24.66 -4.22 1.48
C VAL A 257 24.74 -5.47 0.59
N ASN A 258 25.47 -5.40 -0.52
CA ASN A 258 25.58 -6.52 -1.46
C ASN A 258 26.34 -7.73 -0.88
N LYS A 259 27.12 -7.52 0.18
CA LYS A 259 27.88 -8.55 0.89
C LYS A 259 27.04 -9.27 1.97
N ASP A 260 25.91 -8.70 2.36
CA ASP A 260 25.05 -9.29 3.36
C ASP A 260 24.34 -10.53 2.78
N LYS A 261 24.22 -11.58 3.57
CA LYS A 261 23.51 -12.81 3.20
C LYS A 261 22.02 -12.52 2.95
N VAL A 262 21.45 -11.67 3.81
CA VAL A 262 20.09 -11.16 3.69
C VAL A 262 20.15 -9.64 3.65
N ILE A 263 19.36 -9.01 2.79
CA ILE A 263 19.32 -7.55 2.67
C ILE A 263 18.73 -6.97 3.95
N PRO A 264 19.51 -6.16 4.71
CA PRO A 264 19.09 -5.62 6.01
C PRO A 264 18.19 -4.39 5.89
N VAL A 265 17.38 -4.35 4.83
CA VAL A 265 16.42 -3.26 4.53
C VAL A 265 15.13 -3.88 4.06
N ARG A 266 14.02 -3.54 4.69
CA ARG A 266 12.69 -4.03 4.33
C ARG A 266 11.72 -2.89 4.09
N PRO A 267 11.35 -2.59 2.84
CA PRO A 267 10.28 -1.63 2.54
C PRO A 267 8.93 -2.20 2.96
N ILE A 268 8.12 -1.35 3.60
CA ILE A 268 6.78 -1.67 4.11
C ILE A 268 5.71 -0.87 3.37
N VAL A 269 5.96 0.42 3.12
CA VAL A 269 5.10 1.28 2.31
C VAL A 269 5.98 2.03 1.33
N LEU A 270 5.58 2.09 0.08
CA LEU A 270 6.25 2.88 -0.95
C LEU A 270 5.25 3.24 -2.04
N GLY A 271 4.81 4.48 -2.07
CA GLY A 271 3.92 4.98 -3.12
C GLY A 271 3.30 6.33 -2.81
N GLY A 272 3.04 7.10 -3.86
CA GLY A 272 2.66 8.49 -3.70
C GLY A 272 3.79 9.28 -3.08
N ASP A 273 3.54 9.86 -1.92
CA ASP A 273 4.50 10.60 -1.09
C ASP A 273 4.98 9.82 0.14
N ASP A 274 4.42 8.62 0.36
CA ASP A 274 4.68 7.80 1.55
C ASP A 274 5.85 6.83 1.34
N LEU A 275 6.77 6.81 2.29
CA LEU A 275 7.77 5.77 2.47
C LEU A 275 7.75 5.26 3.91
N THR A 276 7.70 3.95 4.08
CA THR A 276 8.02 3.30 5.37
C THR A 276 9.00 2.15 5.12
N VAL A 277 10.12 2.16 5.82
CA VAL A 277 11.18 1.16 5.71
C VAL A 277 11.62 0.72 7.10
N ILE A 278 11.82 -0.58 7.28
CA ILE A 278 12.51 -1.15 8.44
C ILE A 278 13.92 -1.55 8.00
N CYS A 279 14.94 -1.09 8.70
CA CYS A 279 16.32 -1.43 8.37
C CYS A 279 17.18 -1.63 9.60
N ARG A 280 18.39 -2.15 9.40
CA ARG A 280 19.41 -2.22 10.45
C ARG A 280 19.80 -0.82 10.87
N GLY A 281 19.98 -0.60 12.18
CA GLY A 281 20.13 0.73 12.76
C GLY A 281 21.33 1.54 12.27
N ASP A 282 22.45 0.88 11.95
CA ASP A 282 23.67 1.51 11.39
C ASP A 282 23.46 2.13 10.00
N LEU A 283 22.47 1.64 9.26
CA LEU A 283 22.15 2.09 7.90
C LEU A 283 21.14 3.25 7.89
N ALA A 284 20.40 3.44 8.97
CA ALA A 284 19.19 4.27 8.99
C ALA A 284 19.44 5.74 8.63
N LEU A 285 20.43 6.37 9.25
CA LEU A 285 20.72 7.79 9.01
C LEU A 285 21.21 8.02 7.57
N ARG A 286 22.02 7.10 7.06
CA ARG A 286 22.53 7.20 5.69
C ARG A 286 21.40 7.02 4.67
N TYR A 287 20.54 6.02 4.88
CA TYR A 287 19.36 5.80 4.04
C TYR A 287 18.45 7.04 4.03
N THR A 288 18.11 7.55 5.22
CA THR A 288 17.20 8.70 5.36
C THR A 288 17.76 9.96 4.70
N ALA A 289 19.04 10.27 4.93
CA ALA A 289 19.69 11.45 4.36
C ALA A 289 19.72 11.40 2.82
N GLU A 290 20.05 10.24 2.26
CA GLU A 290 20.08 10.08 0.80
C GLU A 290 18.67 10.07 0.21
N PHE A 291 17.69 9.46 0.91
CA PHE A 291 16.29 9.51 0.47
C PHE A 291 15.76 10.94 0.39
N ILE A 292 15.93 11.76 1.42
CA ILE A 292 15.47 13.15 1.44
C ILE A 292 16.13 13.93 0.31
N LYS A 293 17.44 13.86 0.19
CA LYS A 293 18.21 14.56 -0.85
C LYS A 293 17.75 14.20 -2.27
N GLU A 294 17.61 12.90 -2.54
CA GLU A 294 17.18 12.46 -3.88
C GLU A 294 15.69 12.71 -4.12
N PHE A 295 14.84 12.69 -3.08
CA PHE A 295 13.44 13.05 -3.20
C PHE A 295 13.26 14.53 -3.57
N GLU A 296 13.99 15.44 -2.93
CA GLU A 296 13.99 16.88 -3.28
C GLU A 296 14.44 17.09 -4.73
N LYS A 297 15.54 16.44 -5.12
CA LYS A 297 16.07 16.55 -6.49
C LYS A 297 15.12 15.97 -7.55
N GLU A 298 14.51 14.81 -7.29
CA GLU A 298 13.57 14.19 -8.22
C GLU A 298 12.25 14.97 -8.32
N THR A 299 11.76 15.51 -7.21
CA THR A 299 10.57 16.39 -7.22
C THR A 299 10.85 17.70 -7.97
N GLU A 300 12.02 18.31 -7.79
CA GLU A 300 12.43 19.46 -8.58
C GLU A 300 12.50 19.15 -10.07
N ARG A 301 13.10 18.00 -10.43
CA ARG A 301 13.24 17.55 -11.83
C ARG A 301 11.91 17.25 -12.50
N LEU A 302 10.99 16.56 -11.80
CA LEU A 302 9.74 16.04 -12.37
C LEU A 302 8.58 17.02 -12.24
N LEU A 303 8.57 17.82 -11.18
CA LEU A 303 7.48 18.71 -10.83
C LEU A 303 7.84 20.19 -11.00
N GLY A 304 9.09 20.50 -11.32
CA GLY A 304 9.52 21.88 -11.62
C GLY A 304 9.58 22.80 -10.41
N GLY A 305 9.80 22.25 -9.20
CA GLY A 305 9.92 23.07 -7.99
C GLY A 305 8.59 23.71 -7.59
N ILE A 306 7.58 22.90 -7.30
CA ILE A 306 6.25 23.35 -6.88
C ILE A 306 6.27 23.87 -5.44
#